data_5b1f13fe92f850aacf348ff3313c992e
#
_entry.id   5b1f13fe92f850aacf348ff3313c992e
#
_cell.length_a   1.000
_cell.length_b   1.000
_cell.length_c   1.000
_cell.angle_alpha   90.00
_cell.angle_beta   90.00
_cell.angle_gamma   90.00
#
_symmetry.space_group_name_H-M   'P 1'
#
loop_
_entity.id
_entity.type
_entity.pdbx_description
1 polymer ?
#
loop_
_entity_poly.entity_id
_entity_poly.type
_entity_poly.pdbx_seq_one_letter_code
_entity_poly.pdbx_strand_id
1 'polypeptide(L)'
;MKKRVLISVSDKSGLTEFAQFLEKNNYQLISTGGTFKHLKDAGLSPIQIDEVTNFPEMLDGRVKTLHPKVHGGLLAVRDNKEHMDTVAAHGIELIDMVVVNLYPFFENAGKNIPLDEKVEFIDIGGPSMLRSAAKNFKSVTVITNVEDYEKVKSEIETSGDTTLETRKTLAGKVFNLTSAYDAAISKMLLEEEYPQYLNASYKKVSDLRYGENPHQSAAYYVSTVENGAMKDFEQLGGKELSFNNLRDMDLCWKVVNEFKNEMACCAVKHSTPCGVAIGNTAVETYTKTFECDPVSIFGGIVAMNYKVDAATAEELGKTFLEIVMAVDFEEKALEILRQKKNLRIIKIKNPVSDKQTWVKIDGGLLVQDCDNQFSEEIKAVTEKQPTEEQRKALLFAQRVVKYVKSNAIVVSNGTQALGIGGGQVNRIWATQQAVERAKEKFGGELILASDAFFPFRDVVDFCAEKDIKAIIQPGGSIKDEESIQAANQHGIPMLLTGMRHFLH
;
A
#
# COMPACT_ATOMS: atom_id res chain seq x y z
N MET A 1 27.74 -12.18 -39.94
CA MET A 1 27.91 -10.86 -39.32
C MET A 1 27.90 -11.06 -37.80
N LYS A 2 28.62 -10.19 -37.08
CA LYS A 2 28.48 -10.14 -35.62
C LYS A 2 27.09 -9.64 -35.24
N LYS A 3 26.46 -10.31 -34.27
CA LYS A 3 25.25 -9.76 -33.64
C LYS A 3 25.61 -8.49 -32.87
N ARG A 4 24.65 -7.55 -32.71
CA ARG A 4 24.91 -6.27 -32.04
C ARG A 4 24.00 -6.12 -30.82
N VAL A 5 24.58 -5.68 -29.72
CA VAL A 5 23.82 -5.39 -28.49
C VAL A 5 24.04 -3.94 -28.06
N LEU A 6 22.97 -3.22 -27.83
CA LEU A 6 22.98 -1.86 -27.29
C LEU A 6 22.72 -1.92 -25.79
N ILE A 7 23.70 -1.44 -25.01
CA ILE A 7 23.70 -1.51 -23.54
C ILE A 7 23.71 -0.10 -22.96
N SER A 8 22.69 0.25 -22.22
CA SER A 8 22.58 1.54 -21.50
C SER A 8 21.86 1.32 -20.17
N VAL A 9 22.61 1.18 -19.08
CA VAL A 9 22.08 0.83 -17.76
C VAL A 9 22.50 1.84 -16.69
N SER A 10 21.55 2.19 -15.84
CA SER A 10 21.81 2.96 -14.62
C SER A 10 22.39 2.05 -13.53
N ASP A 11 21.68 0.97 -13.19
CA ASP A 11 22.18 -0.10 -12.32
C ASP A 11 23.06 -1.07 -13.13
N LYS A 12 24.31 -1.24 -12.71
CA LYS A 12 25.34 -2.04 -13.37
C LYS A 12 25.55 -3.42 -12.73
N SER A 13 24.66 -3.83 -11.83
CA SER A 13 24.72 -5.14 -11.17
C SER A 13 24.73 -6.27 -12.20
N GLY A 14 25.69 -7.19 -12.10
CA GLY A 14 25.86 -8.34 -13.01
C GLY A 14 26.22 -7.99 -14.45
N LEU A 15 26.33 -6.70 -14.82
CA LEU A 15 26.53 -6.27 -16.18
C LEU A 15 27.87 -6.74 -16.77
N THR A 16 28.96 -6.63 -16.01
CA THR A 16 30.29 -6.98 -16.49
C THR A 16 30.35 -8.43 -16.96
N GLU A 17 29.88 -9.35 -16.16
CA GLU A 17 29.87 -10.79 -16.48
C GLU A 17 28.96 -11.08 -17.68
N PHE A 18 27.80 -10.43 -17.75
CA PHE A 18 26.87 -10.59 -18.86
C PHE A 18 27.47 -10.04 -20.18
N ALA A 19 28.11 -8.87 -20.13
CA ALA A 19 28.76 -8.28 -21.31
C ALA A 19 29.97 -9.08 -21.80
N GLN A 20 30.79 -9.62 -20.88
CA GLN A 20 31.89 -10.57 -21.22
C GLN A 20 31.36 -11.83 -21.90
N PHE A 21 30.25 -12.36 -21.40
CA PHE A 21 29.59 -13.51 -22.02
C PHE A 21 29.12 -13.17 -23.44
N LEU A 22 28.49 -12.02 -23.65
CA LEU A 22 28.01 -11.59 -24.97
C LEU A 22 29.17 -11.39 -25.96
N GLU A 23 30.25 -10.71 -25.55
CA GLU A 23 31.44 -10.51 -26.39
C GLU A 23 32.08 -11.86 -26.81
N LYS A 24 32.21 -12.81 -25.87
CA LYS A 24 32.69 -14.19 -26.12
C LYS A 24 31.77 -14.93 -27.10
N ASN A 25 30.49 -14.67 -27.12
CA ASN A 25 29.48 -15.25 -28.02
C ASN A 25 29.28 -14.42 -29.30
N ASN A 26 30.31 -13.66 -29.71
CA ASN A 26 30.35 -12.91 -30.96
C ASN A 26 29.33 -11.77 -31.09
N TYR A 27 28.97 -11.15 -29.96
CA TYR A 27 28.21 -9.90 -29.97
C TYR A 27 29.14 -8.69 -30.00
N GLN A 28 28.83 -7.68 -30.81
CA GLN A 28 29.45 -6.37 -30.77
C GLN A 28 28.71 -5.52 -29.73
N LEU A 29 29.43 -5.05 -28.72
CA LEU A 29 28.88 -4.20 -27.68
C LEU A 29 28.81 -2.76 -28.17
N ILE A 30 27.65 -2.13 -28.05
CA ILE A 30 27.40 -0.70 -28.28
C ILE A 30 26.95 -0.10 -26.96
N SER A 31 27.49 1.03 -26.56
CA SER A 31 27.14 1.62 -25.28
C SER A 31 27.18 3.14 -25.25
N THR A 32 26.65 3.74 -24.19
CA THR A 32 26.56 5.17 -23.99
C THR A 32 27.17 5.61 -22.65
N GLY A 33 27.72 6.78 -22.57
CA GLY A 33 28.08 7.49 -21.34
C GLY A 33 28.75 6.65 -20.26
N GLY A 34 28.20 6.64 -19.06
CA GLY A 34 28.75 5.92 -17.92
C GLY A 34 28.77 4.39 -18.05
N THR A 35 27.88 3.81 -18.86
CA THR A 35 27.89 2.37 -19.14
C THR A 35 29.07 2.00 -20.06
N PHE A 36 29.34 2.83 -21.08
CA PHE A 36 30.52 2.64 -21.94
C PHE A 36 31.81 2.66 -21.13
N LYS A 37 31.99 3.67 -20.27
CA LYS A 37 33.16 3.77 -19.39
C LYS A 37 33.32 2.52 -18.52
N HIS A 38 32.23 2.08 -17.88
CA HIS A 38 32.24 0.89 -17.03
C HIS A 38 32.68 -0.39 -17.77
N LEU A 39 32.16 -0.60 -18.99
CA LEU A 39 32.54 -1.77 -19.81
C LEU A 39 34.01 -1.69 -20.26
N LYS A 40 34.48 -0.48 -20.64
CA LYS A 40 35.88 -0.26 -21.02
C LYS A 40 36.85 -0.46 -19.87
N ASP A 41 36.50 0.03 -18.67
CA ASP A 41 37.30 -0.16 -17.46
C ASP A 41 37.37 -1.65 -17.05
N ALA A 42 36.38 -2.45 -17.43
CA ALA A 42 36.32 -3.89 -17.23
C ALA A 42 37.11 -4.69 -18.32
N GLY A 43 37.83 -4.01 -19.23
CA GLY A 43 38.64 -4.61 -20.27
C GLY A 43 37.91 -5.10 -21.51
N LEU A 44 36.64 -4.70 -21.69
CA LEU A 44 35.81 -5.00 -22.85
C LEU A 44 36.03 -3.97 -23.98
N SER A 45 35.56 -4.29 -25.19
CA SER A 45 35.73 -3.46 -26.38
C SER A 45 34.40 -2.91 -26.92
N PRO A 46 33.66 -2.10 -26.12
CA PRO A 46 32.44 -1.48 -26.61
C PRO A 46 32.75 -0.37 -27.61
N ILE A 47 31.87 -0.15 -28.59
CA ILE A 47 31.84 1.04 -29.42
C ILE A 47 30.88 2.08 -28.85
N GLN A 48 31.22 3.35 -28.98
CA GLN A 48 30.35 4.43 -28.54
C GLN A 48 29.17 4.62 -29.51
N ILE A 49 28.05 5.06 -28.98
CA ILE A 49 26.82 5.25 -29.76
C ILE A 49 26.99 6.33 -30.84
N ASP A 50 27.80 7.36 -30.59
CA ASP A 50 28.14 8.44 -31.56
C ASP A 50 28.91 7.92 -32.77
N GLU A 51 29.72 6.89 -32.61
CA GLU A 51 30.36 6.19 -33.73
C GLU A 51 29.33 5.47 -34.63
N VAL A 52 28.26 4.93 -34.04
CA VAL A 52 27.15 4.28 -34.76
C VAL A 52 26.27 5.30 -35.47
N THR A 53 25.92 6.37 -34.76
CA THR A 53 25.02 7.40 -35.29
C THR A 53 25.72 8.36 -36.26
N ASN A 54 27.03 8.53 -36.13
CA ASN A 54 27.82 9.64 -36.70
C ASN A 54 27.25 11.00 -36.29
N PHE A 55 26.73 11.12 -35.08
CA PHE A 55 26.13 12.32 -34.54
C PHE A 55 26.55 12.50 -33.07
N PRO A 56 27.06 13.67 -32.68
CA PRO A 56 27.52 13.90 -31.32
C PRO A 56 26.34 13.94 -30.33
N GLU A 57 26.62 13.57 -29.10
CA GLU A 57 25.72 13.81 -27.97
C GLU A 57 25.51 15.31 -27.80
N MET A 58 24.26 15.74 -27.56
CA MET A 58 23.90 17.16 -27.43
C MET A 58 22.86 17.37 -26.32
N LEU A 59 22.66 18.64 -25.94
CA LEU A 59 21.72 19.06 -24.91
C LEU A 59 21.98 18.35 -23.58
N ASP A 60 23.23 18.36 -23.11
CA ASP A 60 23.68 17.72 -21.87
C ASP A 60 23.31 16.24 -21.76
N GLY A 61 23.33 15.53 -22.90
CA GLY A 61 23.02 14.10 -22.97
C GLY A 61 21.55 13.75 -23.15
N ARG A 62 20.65 14.72 -23.24
CA ARG A 62 19.23 14.47 -23.51
C ARG A 62 18.96 13.85 -24.87
N VAL A 63 19.85 14.11 -25.86
CA VAL A 63 19.78 13.53 -27.20
C VAL A 63 21.10 12.82 -27.54
N LYS A 64 21.05 11.47 -27.56
CA LYS A 64 22.16 10.59 -27.95
C LYS A 64 21.71 9.33 -28.66
N THR A 65 20.62 8.72 -28.20
CA THR A 65 20.07 7.46 -28.73
C THR A 65 18.82 7.68 -29.58
N LEU A 66 18.21 8.86 -29.53
CA LEU A 66 17.05 9.24 -30.36
C LEU A 66 17.51 9.57 -31.79
N HIS A 67 17.89 8.52 -32.52
CA HIS A 67 18.48 8.68 -33.86
C HIS A 67 17.92 7.59 -34.81
N PRO A 68 17.65 7.92 -36.12
CA PRO A 68 17.14 6.95 -37.09
C PRO A 68 18.00 5.70 -37.22
N LYS A 69 19.32 5.79 -37.11
CA LYS A 69 20.20 4.61 -37.17
C LYS A 69 19.98 3.64 -35.99
N VAL A 70 19.67 4.15 -34.81
CA VAL A 70 19.36 3.30 -33.63
C VAL A 70 17.97 2.68 -33.81
N HIS A 71 16.95 3.50 -34.01
CA HIS A 71 15.55 3.03 -34.07
C HIS A 71 15.27 2.22 -35.34
N GLY A 72 15.90 2.56 -36.47
CA GLY A 72 15.85 1.77 -37.70
C GLY A 72 16.47 0.39 -37.51
N GLY A 73 17.63 0.30 -36.85
CA GLY A 73 18.26 -0.98 -36.50
C GLY A 73 17.45 -1.87 -35.60
N LEU A 74 16.62 -1.27 -34.73
CA LEU A 74 15.71 -2.00 -33.83
C LEU A 74 14.36 -2.37 -34.48
N LEU A 75 13.78 -1.47 -35.28
CA LEU A 75 12.40 -1.60 -35.79
C LEU A 75 12.32 -2.31 -37.14
N ALA A 76 13.43 -2.49 -37.88
CA ALA A 76 13.42 -3.17 -39.15
C ALA A 76 12.89 -4.60 -39.02
N VAL A 77 11.80 -4.90 -39.71
CA VAL A 77 11.22 -6.25 -39.80
C VAL A 77 12.09 -7.05 -40.74
N ARG A 78 12.80 -8.05 -40.21
CA ARG A 78 13.87 -8.76 -40.93
C ARG A 78 13.38 -9.62 -42.08
N ASP A 79 12.13 -10.10 -42.01
CA ASP A 79 11.48 -10.87 -43.08
C ASP A 79 10.83 -9.98 -44.16
N ASN A 80 10.88 -8.64 -43.99
CA ASN A 80 10.37 -7.69 -44.97
C ASN A 80 11.51 -7.15 -45.84
N LYS A 81 11.50 -7.53 -47.10
CA LYS A 81 12.54 -7.14 -48.07
C LYS A 81 12.66 -5.63 -48.23
N GLU A 82 11.57 -4.88 -48.30
CA GLU A 82 11.55 -3.45 -48.42
C GLU A 82 12.22 -2.74 -47.22
N HIS A 83 11.92 -3.25 -45.98
CA HIS A 83 12.59 -2.76 -44.78
C HIS A 83 14.10 -3.02 -44.84
N MET A 84 14.49 -4.22 -45.27
CA MET A 84 15.92 -4.56 -45.37
C MET A 84 16.66 -3.78 -46.42
N ASP A 85 16.06 -3.56 -47.58
CA ASP A 85 16.60 -2.71 -48.65
C ASP A 85 16.74 -1.26 -48.17
N THR A 86 15.74 -0.75 -47.42
CA THR A 86 15.76 0.61 -46.88
C THR A 86 16.86 0.80 -45.86
N VAL A 87 17.01 -0.07 -44.87
CA VAL A 87 18.06 0.05 -43.85
C VAL A 87 19.47 -0.06 -44.50
N ALA A 88 19.63 -0.92 -45.48
CA ALA A 88 20.88 -1.05 -46.24
C ALA A 88 21.20 0.23 -47.01
N ALA A 89 20.22 0.82 -47.72
CA ALA A 89 20.39 2.08 -48.48
C ALA A 89 20.81 3.27 -47.59
N HIS A 90 20.37 3.26 -46.31
CA HIS A 90 20.73 4.31 -45.35
C HIS A 90 21.96 3.97 -44.48
N GLY A 91 22.64 2.85 -44.75
CA GLY A 91 23.79 2.39 -43.95
C GLY A 91 23.44 2.14 -42.49
N ILE A 92 22.21 1.62 -42.25
CA ILE A 92 21.72 1.27 -40.90
C ILE A 92 22.02 -0.20 -40.63
N GLU A 93 22.80 -0.45 -39.61
CA GLU A 93 23.08 -1.83 -39.17
C GLU A 93 22.05 -2.27 -38.11
N LEU A 94 21.67 -3.53 -38.19
CA LEU A 94 20.68 -4.11 -37.26
C LEU A 94 21.20 -4.21 -35.83
N ILE A 95 20.32 -4.07 -34.87
CA ILE A 95 20.58 -4.30 -33.44
C ILE A 95 19.76 -5.52 -33.02
N ASP A 96 20.42 -6.52 -32.47
CA ASP A 96 19.84 -7.84 -32.13
C ASP A 96 19.37 -7.91 -30.70
N MET A 97 19.97 -7.10 -29.84
CA MET A 97 19.66 -7.07 -28.41
C MET A 97 19.73 -5.67 -27.84
N VAL A 98 18.86 -5.40 -26.88
CA VAL A 98 18.88 -4.17 -26.06
C VAL A 98 18.91 -4.54 -24.59
N VAL A 99 19.83 -3.97 -23.84
CA VAL A 99 19.92 -4.11 -22.37
C VAL A 99 19.84 -2.71 -21.77
N VAL A 100 18.70 -2.36 -21.24
CA VAL A 100 18.42 -1.02 -20.70
C VAL A 100 17.62 -1.14 -19.44
N ASN A 101 18.11 -0.61 -18.34
CA ASN A 101 17.29 -0.26 -17.19
C ASN A 101 17.16 1.26 -17.09
N LEU A 102 16.00 1.71 -16.61
CA LEU A 102 15.68 3.13 -16.58
C LEU A 102 16.40 3.84 -15.42
N TYR A 103 16.51 5.15 -15.50
CA TYR A 103 16.95 5.96 -14.37
C TYR A 103 16.06 5.73 -13.14
N PRO A 104 16.59 5.89 -11.91
CA PRO A 104 15.88 5.61 -10.65
C PRO A 104 14.81 6.66 -10.35
N PHE A 105 13.88 6.90 -11.28
CA PHE A 105 12.79 7.85 -11.15
C PHE A 105 11.90 7.52 -9.95
N PHE A 106 11.54 6.25 -9.77
CA PHE A 106 10.72 5.82 -8.64
C PHE A 106 11.32 6.18 -7.28
N GLU A 107 12.64 6.12 -7.14
CA GLU A 107 13.34 6.46 -5.90
C GLU A 107 13.38 7.97 -5.63
N ASN A 108 13.28 8.79 -6.69
CA ASN A 108 13.38 10.23 -6.61
C ASN A 108 12.01 10.92 -6.65
N ALA A 109 11.00 10.31 -7.24
CA ALA A 109 9.65 10.87 -7.36
C ALA A 109 9.02 11.24 -6.00
N GLY A 110 9.26 10.41 -4.96
CA GLY A 110 8.77 10.63 -3.59
C GLY A 110 9.63 11.56 -2.74
N LYS A 111 10.80 12.00 -3.22
CA LYS A 111 11.67 12.89 -2.45
C LYS A 111 11.15 14.33 -2.42
N ASN A 112 11.42 15.04 -1.33
CA ASN A 112 11.09 16.45 -1.21
C ASN A 112 12.19 17.34 -1.86
N ILE A 113 12.26 17.31 -3.20
CA ILE A 113 13.16 18.14 -4.03
C ILE A 113 12.33 18.96 -5.01
N PRO A 114 12.86 20.08 -5.55
CA PRO A 114 12.15 20.92 -6.54
C PRO A 114 11.67 20.11 -7.75
N LEU A 115 10.54 20.54 -8.35
CA LEU A 115 9.97 19.87 -9.52
C LEU A 115 10.94 19.81 -10.69
N ASP A 116 11.65 20.91 -10.96
CA ASP A 116 12.63 20.98 -12.04
C ASP A 116 13.75 19.92 -11.89
N GLU A 117 14.18 19.64 -10.64
CA GLU A 117 15.15 18.58 -10.37
C GLU A 117 14.53 17.18 -10.58
N LYS A 118 13.25 16.99 -10.23
CA LYS A 118 12.55 15.72 -10.48
C LYS A 118 12.39 15.43 -11.96
N VAL A 119 12.12 16.44 -12.75
CA VAL A 119 11.95 16.34 -14.22
C VAL A 119 13.23 15.83 -14.90
N GLU A 120 14.42 16.16 -14.38
CA GLU A 120 15.69 15.66 -14.91
C GLU A 120 15.88 14.13 -14.73
N PHE A 121 15.13 13.49 -13.87
CA PHE A 121 15.11 12.03 -13.76
C PHE A 121 14.19 11.33 -14.76
N ILE A 122 13.43 12.10 -15.58
CA ILE A 122 12.59 11.52 -16.64
C ILE A 122 13.48 11.08 -17.80
N ASP A 123 13.59 9.77 -17.98
CA ASP A 123 14.32 9.16 -19.08
C ASP A 123 13.46 9.14 -20.35
N ILE A 124 13.98 9.71 -21.43
CA ILE A 124 13.32 9.71 -22.74
C ILE A 124 13.93 8.64 -23.65
N GLY A 125 15.25 8.55 -23.69
CA GLY A 125 15.97 7.66 -24.60
C GLY A 125 15.81 6.18 -24.25
N GLY A 126 15.88 5.84 -22.97
CA GLY A 126 15.72 4.48 -22.47
C GLY A 126 14.35 3.89 -22.84
N PRO A 127 13.24 4.50 -22.42
CA PRO A 127 11.89 4.04 -22.80
C PRO A 127 11.67 3.94 -24.30
N SER A 128 12.20 4.89 -25.07
CA SER A 128 12.08 4.89 -26.55
C SER A 128 12.77 3.68 -27.18
N MET A 129 13.99 3.37 -26.76
CA MET A 129 14.74 2.19 -27.22
C MET A 129 14.04 0.89 -26.79
N LEU A 130 13.62 0.80 -25.53
CA LEU A 130 12.92 -0.36 -25.00
C LEU A 130 11.63 -0.65 -25.77
N ARG A 131 10.80 0.35 -26.01
CA ARG A 131 9.54 0.21 -26.75
C ARG A 131 9.77 -0.16 -28.22
N SER A 132 10.82 0.37 -28.86
CA SER A 132 11.21 0.01 -30.23
C SER A 132 11.64 -1.45 -30.32
N ALA A 133 12.52 -1.90 -29.42
CA ALA A 133 12.97 -3.29 -29.35
C ALA A 133 11.81 -4.25 -29.03
N ALA A 134 10.99 -3.92 -28.04
CA ALA A 134 9.83 -4.71 -27.64
C ALA A 134 8.80 -4.86 -28.76
N LYS A 135 8.53 -3.81 -29.54
CA LYS A 135 7.65 -3.87 -30.71
C LYS A 135 8.15 -4.88 -31.73
N ASN A 136 9.45 -5.03 -31.90
CA ASN A 136 10.09 -5.96 -32.84
C ASN A 136 10.61 -7.24 -32.16
N PHE A 137 9.95 -7.73 -31.11
CA PHE A 137 10.37 -8.90 -30.33
C PHE A 137 10.55 -10.19 -31.18
N LYS A 138 9.97 -10.27 -32.37
CA LYS A 138 10.24 -11.37 -33.28
C LYS A 138 11.71 -11.50 -33.65
N SER A 139 12.41 -10.36 -33.67
CA SER A 139 13.80 -10.27 -34.11
C SER A 139 14.79 -9.73 -33.06
N VAL A 140 14.29 -9.03 -32.03
CA VAL A 140 15.14 -8.34 -31.07
C VAL A 140 14.87 -8.84 -29.64
N THR A 141 15.94 -9.18 -28.92
CA THR A 141 15.88 -9.49 -27.48
C THR A 141 15.97 -8.18 -26.70
N VAL A 142 15.08 -7.96 -25.74
CA VAL A 142 15.08 -6.76 -24.90
C VAL A 142 15.09 -7.13 -23.43
N ILE A 143 16.05 -6.62 -22.67
CA ILE A 143 16.25 -6.93 -21.26
C ILE A 143 16.17 -5.65 -20.44
N THR A 144 15.35 -5.67 -19.38
CA THR A 144 15.15 -4.54 -18.46
C THR A 144 15.60 -4.85 -17.04
N ASN A 145 15.84 -6.13 -16.71
CA ASN A 145 16.16 -6.57 -15.36
C ASN A 145 17.34 -7.55 -15.37
N VAL A 146 18.24 -7.41 -14.40
CA VAL A 146 19.38 -8.32 -14.19
C VAL A 146 18.95 -9.77 -13.97
N GLU A 147 17.78 -10.00 -13.38
CA GLU A 147 17.24 -11.36 -13.15
C GLU A 147 17.03 -12.15 -14.44
N ASP A 148 16.93 -11.49 -15.60
CA ASP A 148 16.75 -12.14 -16.89
C ASP A 148 18.08 -12.54 -17.57
N TYR A 149 19.24 -12.09 -17.05
CA TYR A 149 20.54 -12.35 -17.65
C TYR A 149 20.85 -13.84 -17.76
N GLU A 150 20.64 -14.59 -16.68
CA GLU A 150 20.98 -16.01 -16.66
C GLU A 150 20.12 -16.83 -17.63
N LYS A 151 18.83 -16.52 -17.75
CA LYS A 151 17.95 -17.17 -18.73
C LYS A 151 18.41 -16.91 -20.16
N VAL A 152 18.74 -15.66 -20.47
CA VAL A 152 19.21 -15.27 -21.81
C VAL A 152 20.57 -15.91 -22.13
N LYS A 153 21.50 -15.96 -21.15
CA LYS A 153 22.79 -16.67 -21.31
C LYS A 153 22.59 -18.15 -21.66
N SER A 154 21.76 -18.84 -20.86
CA SER A 154 21.49 -20.27 -21.07
C SER A 154 20.91 -20.59 -22.45
N GLU A 155 20.00 -19.75 -22.96
CA GLU A 155 19.41 -19.92 -24.29
C GLU A 155 20.44 -19.65 -25.40
N ILE A 156 21.26 -18.61 -25.27
CA ILE A 156 22.34 -18.31 -26.24
C ILE A 156 23.39 -19.45 -26.27
N GLU A 157 23.79 -20.00 -25.14
CA GLU A 157 24.69 -21.13 -25.04
C GLU A 157 24.15 -22.40 -25.73
N THR A 158 22.85 -22.62 -25.57
CA THR A 158 22.20 -23.84 -26.06
C THR A 158 21.88 -23.77 -27.55
N SER A 159 21.41 -22.63 -28.04
CA SER A 159 20.84 -22.47 -29.39
C SER A 159 21.44 -21.32 -30.22
N GLY A 160 22.38 -20.56 -29.67
CA GLY A 160 23.00 -19.39 -30.31
C GLY A 160 22.11 -18.16 -30.34
N ASP A 161 20.90 -18.25 -29.82
CA ASP A 161 19.96 -17.11 -29.74
C ASP A 161 18.89 -17.36 -28.66
N THR A 162 18.12 -16.32 -28.32
CA THR A 162 16.94 -16.42 -27.47
C THR A 162 15.76 -17.01 -28.24
N THR A 163 14.88 -17.72 -27.53
CA THR A 163 13.64 -18.26 -28.13
C THR A 163 12.62 -17.13 -28.37
N LEU A 164 11.70 -17.35 -29.32
CA LEU A 164 10.61 -16.40 -29.59
C LEU A 164 9.72 -16.18 -28.35
N GLU A 165 9.49 -17.23 -27.57
CA GLU A 165 8.70 -17.18 -26.34
C GLU A 165 9.38 -16.29 -25.30
N THR A 166 10.68 -16.45 -25.11
CA THR A 166 11.45 -15.58 -24.21
C THR A 166 11.45 -14.14 -24.68
N ARG A 167 11.67 -13.86 -25.96
CA ARG A 167 11.59 -12.50 -26.49
C ARG A 167 10.21 -11.87 -26.31
N LYS A 168 9.12 -12.63 -26.52
CA LYS A 168 7.75 -12.18 -26.26
C LYS A 168 7.53 -11.84 -24.79
N THR A 169 8.00 -12.70 -23.88
CA THR A 169 7.90 -12.47 -22.43
C THR A 169 8.67 -11.22 -22.01
N LEU A 170 9.90 -11.06 -22.46
CA LEU A 170 10.73 -9.89 -22.19
C LEU A 170 10.12 -8.59 -22.74
N ALA A 171 9.54 -8.63 -23.94
CA ALA A 171 8.80 -7.51 -24.51
C ALA A 171 7.58 -7.13 -23.67
N GLY A 172 6.86 -8.10 -23.13
CA GLY A 172 5.77 -7.86 -22.17
C GLY A 172 6.26 -7.16 -20.91
N LYS A 173 7.42 -7.56 -20.37
CA LYS A 173 8.07 -6.88 -19.21
C LYS A 173 8.41 -5.43 -19.52
N VAL A 174 8.83 -5.10 -20.74
CA VAL A 174 9.09 -3.71 -21.15
C VAL A 174 7.83 -2.86 -21.04
N PHE A 175 6.72 -3.30 -21.63
CA PHE A 175 5.48 -2.52 -21.57
C PHE A 175 4.91 -2.43 -20.16
N ASN A 176 5.10 -3.46 -19.34
CA ASN A 176 4.74 -3.41 -17.92
C ASN A 176 5.57 -2.35 -17.17
N LEU A 177 6.89 -2.32 -17.38
CA LEU A 177 7.80 -1.33 -16.77
C LEU A 177 7.50 0.09 -17.25
N THR A 178 7.37 0.31 -18.57
CA THR A 178 7.12 1.66 -19.10
C THR A 178 5.75 2.19 -18.71
N SER A 179 4.73 1.33 -18.62
CA SER A 179 3.41 1.72 -18.11
C SER A 179 3.49 2.18 -16.63
N ALA A 180 4.19 1.44 -15.77
CA ALA A 180 4.39 1.83 -14.39
C ALA A 180 5.21 3.13 -14.26
N TYR A 181 6.20 3.31 -15.14
CA TYR A 181 7.05 4.49 -15.21
C TYR A 181 6.23 5.74 -15.60
N ASP A 182 5.45 5.66 -16.68
CA ASP A 182 4.59 6.75 -17.14
C ASP A 182 3.50 7.09 -16.13
N ALA A 183 2.92 6.08 -15.46
CA ALA A 183 1.96 6.29 -14.38
C ALA A 183 2.57 7.08 -13.20
N ALA A 184 3.81 6.80 -12.83
CA ALA A 184 4.51 7.52 -11.77
C ALA A 184 4.82 8.98 -12.17
N ILE A 185 5.23 9.21 -13.41
CA ILE A 185 5.45 10.56 -13.96
C ILE A 185 4.14 11.35 -14.00
N SER A 186 3.08 10.73 -14.51
CA SER A 186 1.74 11.33 -14.54
C SER A 186 1.27 11.76 -13.16
N LYS A 187 1.42 10.90 -12.16
CA LYS A 187 1.06 11.22 -10.76
C LYS A 187 1.86 12.39 -10.18
N MET A 188 3.13 12.55 -10.62
CA MET A 188 3.99 13.66 -10.18
C MET A 188 3.57 15.00 -10.80
N LEU A 189 3.13 14.98 -12.06
CA LEU A 189 2.88 16.20 -12.86
C LEU A 189 1.40 16.62 -12.85
N LEU A 190 0.48 15.68 -12.66
CA LEU A 190 -0.95 15.92 -12.75
C LEU A 190 -1.51 16.21 -11.37
N GLU A 191 -2.05 17.41 -11.17
CA GLU A 191 -2.68 17.84 -9.92
C GLU A 191 -4.17 17.45 -9.84
N GLU A 192 -4.75 16.96 -10.95
CA GLU A 192 -6.15 16.56 -11.04
C GLU A 192 -6.45 15.34 -10.18
N GLU A 193 -7.44 15.47 -9.30
CA GLU A 193 -7.80 14.43 -8.32
C GLU A 193 -8.47 13.22 -8.98
N TYR A 194 -9.33 13.46 -9.98
CA TYR A 194 -10.05 12.44 -10.76
C TYR A 194 -9.75 12.59 -12.26
N PRO A 195 -8.56 12.18 -12.72
CA PRO A 195 -8.13 12.37 -14.10
C PRO A 195 -8.92 11.49 -15.08
N GLN A 196 -8.94 11.88 -16.35
CA GLN A 196 -9.62 11.12 -17.40
C GLN A 196 -9.17 9.65 -17.48
N TYR A 197 -7.88 9.39 -17.26
CA TYR A 197 -7.33 8.03 -17.17
C TYR A 197 -6.68 7.85 -15.81
N LEU A 198 -7.26 6.99 -14.99
CA LEU A 198 -6.70 6.67 -13.68
C LEU A 198 -5.62 5.61 -13.82
N ASN A 199 -4.40 5.98 -13.46
CA ASN A 199 -3.24 5.09 -13.47
C ASN A 199 -2.63 5.00 -12.07
N ALA A 200 -2.15 3.81 -11.71
CA ALA A 200 -1.44 3.58 -10.47
C ALA A 200 -0.24 2.66 -10.73
N SER A 201 0.87 2.98 -10.08
CA SER A 201 2.09 2.21 -10.18
C SER A 201 2.38 1.52 -8.86
N TYR A 202 2.37 0.18 -8.89
CA TYR A 202 2.69 -0.67 -7.75
C TYR A 202 3.78 -1.68 -8.11
N LYS A 203 4.75 -1.85 -7.21
CA LYS A 203 5.81 -2.85 -7.33
C LYS A 203 5.48 -4.06 -6.46
N LYS A 204 5.60 -5.26 -7.04
CA LYS A 204 5.46 -6.52 -6.30
C LYS A 204 6.56 -6.65 -5.25
N VAL A 205 6.17 -6.93 -4.02
CA VAL A 205 7.09 -7.22 -2.90
C VAL A 205 7.32 -8.72 -2.79
N SER A 206 6.22 -9.50 -2.76
CA SER A 206 6.29 -10.94 -2.61
C SER A 206 5.03 -11.62 -3.15
N ASP A 207 5.16 -12.91 -3.46
CA ASP A 207 4.00 -13.80 -3.51
C ASP A 207 3.56 -14.10 -2.09
N LEU A 208 2.24 -14.19 -1.89
CA LEU A 208 1.66 -14.62 -0.63
C LEU A 208 1.25 -16.08 -0.74
N ARG A 209 1.33 -16.80 0.37
CA ARG A 209 1.03 -18.23 0.40
C ARG A 209 -0.35 -18.55 -0.17
N TYR A 210 -1.35 -17.69 0.07
CA TYR A 210 -2.71 -17.73 -0.48
C TYR A 210 -3.42 -16.39 -0.19
N GLY A 211 -4.59 -16.17 -0.80
CA GLY A 211 -5.44 -15.01 -0.57
C GLY A 211 -6.26 -15.12 0.73
N GLU A 212 -7.50 -14.64 0.74
CA GLU A 212 -8.39 -14.84 1.89
C GLU A 212 -8.61 -16.33 2.19
N ASN A 213 -8.67 -17.13 1.15
CA ASN A 213 -8.91 -18.57 1.25
C ASN A 213 -7.75 -19.37 0.62
N PRO A 214 -7.49 -20.61 1.09
CA PRO A 214 -6.34 -21.41 0.66
C PRO A 214 -6.26 -21.72 -0.84
N HIS A 215 -7.38 -21.70 -1.55
CA HIS A 215 -7.43 -21.97 -3.00
C HIS A 215 -7.16 -20.73 -3.88
N GLN A 216 -7.02 -19.56 -3.27
CA GLN A 216 -6.79 -18.30 -3.98
C GLN A 216 -5.30 -17.97 -4.01
N SER A 217 -4.73 -17.75 -5.18
CA SER A 217 -3.39 -17.16 -5.30
C SER A 217 -3.42 -15.67 -4.95
N ALA A 218 -2.33 -15.18 -4.35
CA ALA A 218 -2.21 -13.79 -3.97
C ALA A 218 -0.77 -13.29 -4.01
N ALA A 219 -0.62 -11.98 -4.11
CA ALA A 219 0.66 -11.30 -4.03
C ALA A 219 0.50 -9.94 -3.33
N TYR A 220 1.58 -9.47 -2.74
CA TYR A 220 1.66 -8.17 -2.09
C TYR A 220 2.39 -7.18 -2.99
N TYR A 221 1.80 -6.01 -3.14
CA TYR A 221 2.33 -4.89 -3.91
C TYR A 221 2.35 -3.62 -3.07
N VAL A 222 3.35 -2.77 -3.30
CA VAL A 222 3.46 -1.44 -2.67
C VAL A 222 3.53 -0.35 -3.74
N SER A 223 2.99 0.84 -3.43
CA SER A 223 3.07 1.99 -4.34
C SER A 223 4.52 2.35 -4.64
N THR A 224 4.82 2.69 -5.89
CA THR A 224 6.16 3.11 -6.31
C THR A 224 6.46 4.57 -5.93
N VAL A 225 5.44 5.39 -5.73
CA VAL A 225 5.56 6.85 -5.53
C VAL A 225 4.97 7.35 -4.22
N GLU A 226 3.97 6.68 -3.67
CA GLU A 226 3.32 7.07 -2.42
C GLU A 226 3.99 6.38 -1.24
N ASN A 227 4.10 7.08 -0.13
CA ASN A 227 4.51 6.51 1.14
C ASN A 227 3.28 5.98 1.89
N GLY A 228 3.49 5.09 2.83
CA GLY A 228 2.40 4.54 3.62
C GLY A 228 2.88 3.57 4.67
N ALA A 229 2.09 3.41 5.71
CA ALA A 229 2.42 2.56 6.85
C ALA A 229 2.68 1.10 6.43
N MET A 230 1.88 0.58 5.50
CA MET A 230 2.04 -0.79 5.02
C MET A 230 3.16 -0.96 3.98
N LYS A 231 3.82 0.10 3.52
CA LYS A 231 4.95 0.03 2.59
C LYS A 231 6.28 -0.21 3.32
N ASP A 232 6.47 0.46 4.46
CA ASP A 232 7.78 0.62 5.12
C ASP A 232 7.73 0.13 6.58
N PHE A 233 7.20 -1.06 6.82
CA PHE A 233 7.29 -1.73 8.11
C PHE A 233 8.47 -2.71 8.14
N GLU A 234 8.95 -3.00 9.34
CA GLU A 234 10.02 -3.97 9.59
C GLU A 234 9.46 -5.18 10.36
N GLN A 235 9.62 -6.38 9.80
CA GLN A 235 9.29 -7.60 10.52
C GLN A 235 10.49 -8.08 11.32
N LEU A 236 10.41 -8.01 12.66
CA LEU A 236 11.47 -8.33 13.60
C LEU A 236 11.48 -9.81 14.03
N GLY A 237 10.45 -10.56 13.69
CA GLY A 237 10.33 -11.98 14.05
C GLY A 237 9.03 -12.62 13.55
N GLY A 238 8.96 -13.95 13.70
CA GLY A 238 7.78 -14.75 13.38
C GLY A 238 7.74 -15.28 11.93
N LYS A 239 6.59 -15.83 11.56
CA LYS A 239 6.32 -16.39 10.22
C LYS A 239 6.08 -15.29 9.18
N GLU A 240 6.11 -15.67 7.90
CA GLU A 240 5.69 -14.82 6.80
C GLU A 240 4.26 -14.29 6.98
N LEU A 241 4.02 -13.08 6.48
CA LEU A 241 2.71 -12.44 6.49
C LEU A 241 1.79 -13.09 5.44
N SER A 242 0.51 -13.19 5.77
CA SER A 242 -0.54 -13.63 4.87
C SER A 242 -1.37 -12.44 4.37
N PHE A 243 -2.21 -12.68 3.36
CA PHE A 243 -3.18 -11.71 2.86
C PHE A 243 -4.07 -11.14 3.97
N ASN A 244 -4.65 -12.01 4.81
CA ASN A 244 -5.51 -11.59 5.93
C ASN A 244 -4.70 -10.82 6.99
N ASN A 245 -3.44 -11.21 7.23
CA ASN A 245 -2.58 -10.48 8.15
C ASN A 245 -2.39 -9.02 7.71
N LEU A 246 -2.07 -8.78 6.45
CA LEU A 246 -1.85 -7.42 5.92
C LEU A 246 -3.13 -6.56 6.00
N ARG A 247 -4.30 -7.13 5.71
CA ARG A 247 -5.58 -6.43 5.85
C ARG A 247 -5.89 -6.04 7.30
N ASP A 248 -5.72 -6.98 8.22
CA ASP A 248 -5.99 -6.74 9.64
C ASP A 248 -4.94 -5.79 10.25
N MET A 249 -3.67 -5.85 9.81
CA MET A 249 -2.63 -4.89 10.17
C MET A 249 -2.99 -3.46 9.76
N ASP A 250 -3.43 -3.25 8.52
CA ASP A 250 -3.82 -1.94 8.01
C ASP A 250 -4.96 -1.33 8.82
N LEU A 251 -6.02 -2.11 9.08
CA LEU A 251 -7.14 -1.65 9.91
C LEU A 251 -6.68 -1.31 11.34
N CYS A 252 -5.91 -2.22 11.96
CA CYS A 252 -5.45 -2.08 13.33
C CYS A 252 -4.60 -0.81 13.50
N TRP A 253 -3.73 -0.54 12.51
CA TRP A 253 -2.89 0.65 12.47
C TRP A 253 -3.70 1.93 12.25
N LYS A 254 -4.69 1.91 11.37
CA LYS A 254 -5.61 3.03 11.15
C LYS A 254 -6.34 3.43 12.44
N VAL A 255 -6.84 2.45 13.20
CA VAL A 255 -7.53 2.73 14.47
C VAL A 255 -6.62 3.42 15.49
N VAL A 256 -5.42 2.90 15.73
CA VAL A 256 -4.53 3.52 16.75
C VAL A 256 -4.00 4.89 16.33
N ASN A 257 -3.91 5.17 15.02
CA ASN A 257 -3.49 6.47 14.51
C ASN A 257 -4.55 7.57 14.67
N GLU A 258 -5.81 7.25 14.98
CA GLU A 258 -6.81 8.25 15.37
C GLU A 258 -6.51 8.89 16.74
N PHE A 259 -5.70 8.24 17.57
CA PHE A 259 -5.38 8.66 18.93
C PHE A 259 -3.97 9.27 19.02
N LYS A 260 -3.70 10.32 18.21
CA LYS A 260 -2.35 10.88 18.03
C LYS A 260 -1.68 11.37 19.32
N ASN A 261 -2.47 11.83 20.30
CA ASN A 261 -1.99 12.45 21.54
C ASN A 261 -2.21 11.56 22.78
N GLU A 262 -2.65 10.33 22.57
CA GLU A 262 -3.00 9.38 23.62
C GLU A 262 -2.30 8.05 23.34
N MET A 263 -1.88 7.35 24.39
CA MET A 263 -1.45 5.98 24.23
C MET A 263 -2.67 5.12 23.89
N ALA A 264 -2.69 4.53 22.71
CA ALA A 264 -3.80 3.71 22.22
C ALA A 264 -3.34 2.33 21.78
N CYS A 265 -4.17 1.35 22.09
CA CYS A 265 -4.01 -0.03 21.65
C CYS A 265 -5.31 -0.50 21.00
N CYS A 266 -5.19 -1.22 19.90
CA CYS A 266 -6.29 -1.84 19.18
C CYS A 266 -6.01 -3.32 18.96
N ALA A 267 -7.03 -4.14 19.15
CA ALA A 267 -7.06 -5.55 18.75
C ALA A 267 -8.06 -5.73 17.61
N VAL A 268 -7.64 -6.40 16.54
CA VAL A 268 -8.45 -6.68 15.34
C VAL A 268 -8.49 -8.18 15.08
N LYS A 269 -9.67 -8.64 14.67
CA LYS A 269 -9.86 -9.99 14.14
C LYS A 269 -10.85 -9.97 13.00
N HIS A 270 -10.50 -10.60 11.87
CA HIS A 270 -11.34 -10.68 10.67
C HIS A 270 -11.82 -9.30 10.19
N SER A 271 -10.88 -8.36 10.07
CA SER A 271 -11.12 -6.98 9.63
C SER A 271 -12.19 -6.25 10.47
N THR A 272 -12.23 -6.54 11.77
CA THR A 272 -13.14 -5.89 12.72
C THR A 272 -12.40 -5.64 14.04
N PRO A 273 -12.43 -4.43 14.60
CA PRO A 273 -11.93 -4.19 15.96
C PRO A 273 -12.70 -5.02 16.96
N CYS A 274 -12.01 -5.73 17.82
CA CYS A 274 -12.62 -6.48 18.94
C CYS A 274 -12.27 -5.88 20.31
N GLY A 275 -11.29 -4.99 20.36
CA GLY A 275 -10.93 -4.23 21.55
C GLY A 275 -10.16 -2.99 21.16
N VAL A 276 -10.52 -1.85 21.73
CA VAL A 276 -9.77 -0.58 21.58
C VAL A 276 -9.74 0.09 22.93
N ALA A 277 -8.56 0.51 23.35
CA ALA A 277 -8.42 1.26 24.60
C ALA A 277 -7.35 2.34 24.52
N ILE A 278 -7.50 3.34 25.39
CA ILE A 278 -6.51 4.36 25.70
C ILE A 278 -6.12 4.27 27.18
N GLY A 279 -4.89 4.65 27.50
CA GLY A 279 -4.38 4.57 28.87
C GLY A 279 -3.16 5.47 29.10
N ASN A 280 -2.65 5.43 30.33
CA ASN A 280 -1.53 6.28 30.75
C ASN A 280 -0.18 5.55 30.70
N THR A 281 -0.20 4.22 30.69
CA THR A 281 0.99 3.37 30.57
C THR A 281 0.81 2.32 29.51
N ALA A 282 1.89 1.79 28.99
CA ALA A 282 1.86 0.79 27.92
C ALA A 282 1.11 -0.48 28.36
N VAL A 283 1.46 -1.02 29.51
CA VAL A 283 0.83 -2.24 30.03
C VAL A 283 -0.64 -2.04 30.39
N GLU A 284 -1.00 -0.90 31.01
CA GLU A 284 -2.39 -0.57 31.29
C GLU A 284 -3.25 -0.53 30.01
N THR A 285 -2.74 0.14 28.99
CA THR A 285 -3.45 0.33 27.72
C THR A 285 -3.70 -1.02 27.04
N TYR A 286 -2.69 -1.90 26.99
CA TYR A 286 -2.89 -3.25 26.46
C TYR A 286 -3.86 -4.08 27.30
N THR A 287 -3.72 -4.07 28.63
CA THR A 287 -4.61 -4.82 29.54
C THR A 287 -6.07 -4.41 29.34
N LYS A 288 -6.35 -3.11 29.28
CA LYS A 288 -7.68 -2.59 28.96
C LYS A 288 -8.18 -3.05 27.60
N THR A 289 -7.32 -3.09 26.58
CA THR A 289 -7.68 -3.58 25.25
C THR A 289 -8.02 -5.06 25.26
N PHE A 290 -7.26 -5.86 25.99
CA PHE A 290 -7.52 -7.29 26.18
C PHE A 290 -8.86 -7.52 26.89
N GLU A 291 -9.16 -6.75 27.94
CA GLU A 291 -10.41 -6.84 28.72
C GLU A 291 -11.66 -6.48 27.91
N CYS A 292 -11.53 -5.73 26.80
CA CYS A 292 -12.66 -5.45 25.91
C CYS A 292 -13.30 -6.74 25.39
N ASP A 293 -12.49 -7.70 24.91
CA ASP A 293 -12.96 -9.02 24.49
C ASP A 293 -11.86 -10.08 24.57
N PRO A 294 -11.66 -10.68 25.77
CA PRO A 294 -10.62 -11.69 25.98
C PRO A 294 -10.77 -12.95 25.13
N VAL A 295 -11.98 -13.21 24.65
CA VAL A 295 -12.27 -14.39 23.81
C VAL A 295 -11.91 -14.13 22.35
N SER A 296 -12.39 -13.01 21.80
CA SER A 296 -12.18 -12.71 20.38
C SER A 296 -10.74 -12.34 20.04
N ILE A 297 -10.01 -11.73 20.98
CA ILE A 297 -8.60 -11.34 20.77
C ILE A 297 -7.66 -12.54 20.55
N PHE A 298 -8.05 -13.73 20.99
CA PHE A 298 -7.29 -14.96 20.75
C PHE A 298 -7.10 -15.21 19.24
N GLY A 299 -5.85 -15.29 18.80
CA GLY A 299 -5.48 -15.40 17.37
C GLY A 299 -5.70 -14.12 16.58
N GLY A 300 -5.92 -12.99 17.25
CA GLY A 300 -6.03 -11.67 16.63
C GLY A 300 -4.68 -10.98 16.41
N ILE A 301 -4.78 -9.76 15.92
CA ILE A 301 -3.66 -8.81 15.70
C ILE A 301 -3.81 -7.67 16.68
N VAL A 302 -2.72 -7.25 17.29
CA VAL A 302 -2.68 -6.12 18.23
C VAL A 302 -1.72 -5.05 17.71
N ALA A 303 -2.17 -3.80 17.66
CA ALA A 303 -1.35 -2.64 17.31
C ALA A 303 -1.32 -1.62 18.46
N MET A 304 -0.19 -0.95 18.61
CA MET A 304 0.06 0.08 19.62
C MET A 304 0.78 1.27 18.97
N ASN A 305 0.30 2.48 19.23
CA ASN A 305 0.94 3.71 18.76
C ASN A 305 2.07 4.20 19.68
N TYR A 306 2.56 3.35 20.57
CA TYR A 306 3.63 3.60 21.52
C TYR A 306 4.66 2.48 21.52
N LYS A 307 5.80 2.71 22.21
CA LYS A 307 6.86 1.72 22.37
C LYS A 307 6.45 0.64 23.37
N VAL A 308 6.66 -0.61 23.02
CA VAL A 308 6.37 -1.78 23.88
C VAL A 308 7.53 -2.01 24.83
N ASP A 309 7.26 -1.96 26.14
CA ASP A 309 8.18 -2.30 27.22
C ASP A 309 8.10 -3.80 27.61
N ALA A 310 9.00 -4.20 28.50
CA ALA A 310 9.07 -5.59 28.95
C ALA A 310 7.78 -6.05 29.67
N ALA A 311 7.16 -5.20 30.48
CA ALA A 311 5.94 -5.54 31.22
C ALA A 311 4.77 -5.76 30.24
N THR A 312 4.62 -4.91 29.24
CA THR A 312 3.63 -5.09 28.17
C THR A 312 3.88 -6.37 27.38
N ALA A 313 5.15 -6.69 27.08
CA ALA A 313 5.51 -7.92 26.38
C ALA A 313 5.17 -9.19 27.16
N GLU A 314 5.31 -9.17 28.50
CA GLU A 314 4.90 -10.26 29.39
C GLU A 314 3.38 -10.49 29.31
N GLU A 315 2.57 -9.42 29.32
CA GLU A 315 1.11 -9.53 29.19
C GLU A 315 0.70 -10.04 27.81
N LEU A 316 1.27 -9.49 26.73
CA LEU A 316 1.09 -9.96 25.34
C LEU A 316 1.46 -11.45 25.22
N GLY A 317 2.47 -11.87 25.96
CA GLY A 317 2.95 -13.25 26.01
C GLY A 317 1.93 -14.25 26.56
N LYS A 318 0.96 -13.84 27.35
CA LYS A 318 -0.03 -14.75 27.99
C LYS A 318 -1.10 -15.25 27.01
N THR A 319 -1.33 -14.53 25.90
CA THR A 319 -2.35 -14.85 24.90
C THR A 319 -1.72 -15.31 23.59
N PHE A 320 -2.39 -16.21 22.88
CA PHE A 320 -2.02 -16.51 21.50
C PHE A 320 -2.46 -15.36 20.60
N LEU A 321 -1.48 -14.66 20.01
CA LEU A 321 -1.67 -13.61 19.02
C LEU A 321 -0.97 -14.00 17.72
N GLU A 322 -1.52 -13.59 16.59
CA GLU A 322 -0.92 -13.77 15.28
C GLU A 322 0.18 -12.71 15.03
N ILE A 323 -0.10 -11.46 15.41
CA ILE A 323 0.78 -10.31 15.17
C ILE A 323 0.72 -9.35 16.36
N VAL A 324 1.87 -8.80 16.70
CA VAL A 324 2.02 -7.63 17.56
C VAL A 324 2.72 -6.53 16.77
N MET A 325 2.11 -5.36 16.67
CA MET A 325 2.61 -4.19 15.95
C MET A 325 2.82 -3.02 16.92
N ALA A 326 3.92 -2.30 16.75
CA ALA A 326 4.17 -1.09 17.53
C ALA A 326 5.12 -0.14 16.78
N VAL A 327 5.18 1.11 17.24
CA VAL A 327 6.16 2.10 16.73
C VAL A 327 7.60 1.69 17.03
N ASP A 328 7.82 1.01 18.18
CA ASP A 328 9.11 0.48 18.59
C ASP A 328 8.95 -0.57 19.70
N PHE A 329 10.04 -1.29 20.00
CA PHE A 329 10.11 -2.28 21.08
C PHE A 329 11.38 -2.08 21.87
N GLU A 330 11.31 -2.30 23.20
CA GLU A 330 12.51 -2.45 24.00
C GLU A 330 13.20 -3.78 23.69
N GLU A 331 14.52 -3.85 23.86
CA GLU A 331 15.28 -5.08 23.58
C GLU A 331 14.75 -6.26 24.42
N LYS A 332 14.52 -6.00 25.71
CA LYS A 332 13.95 -7.00 26.61
C LYS A 332 12.53 -7.45 26.22
N ALA A 333 11.72 -6.53 25.68
CA ALA A 333 10.41 -6.87 25.14
C ALA A 333 10.52 -7.81 23.91
N LEU A 334 11.48 -7.54 23.02
CA LEU A 334 11.75 -8.39 21.87
C LEU A 334 12.24 -9.79 22.31
N GLU A 335 13.10 -9.89 23.30
CA GLU A 335 13.55 -11.17 23.85
C GLU A 335 12.37 -12.01 24.35
N ILE A 336 11.41 -11.41 25.06
CA ILE A 336 10.21 -12.06 25.56
C ILE A 336 9.32 -12.51 24.40
N LEU A 337 8.99 -11.63 23.47
CA LEU A 337 8.07 -11.92 22.37
C LEU A 337 8.64 -12.96 21.39
N ARG A 338 9.95 -12.95 21.13
CA ARG A 338 10.64 -13.91 20.25
C ARG A 338 10.64 -15.34 20.77
N GLN A 339 10.36 -15.58 22.05
CA GLN A 339 10.15 -16.94 22.57
C GLN A 339 8.97 -17.63 21.84
N LYS A 340 8.01 -16.85 21.35
CA LYS A 340 6.90 -17.35 20.53
C LYS A 340 7.29 -17.36 19.05
N LYS A 341 7.93 -18.42 18.59
CA LYS A 341 8.51 -18.58 17.23
C LYS A 341 7.58 -18.20 16.07
N ASN A 342 6.27 -18.31 16.26
CA ASN A 342 5.27 -18.06 15.21
C ASN A 342 4.70 -16.63 15.26
N LEU A 343 4.87 -15.90 16.37
CA LEU A 343 4.36 -14.55 16.56
C LEU A 343 5.10 -13.59 15.63
N ARG A 344 4.38 -12.91 14.78
CA ARG A 344 4.94 -11.85 13.94
C ARG A 344 5.07 -10.57 14.75
N ILE A 345 6.27 -10.04 14.81
CA ILE A 345 6.58 -8.81 15.54
C ILE A 345 6.88 -7.76 14.49
N ILE A 346 6.05 -6.72 14.43
CA ILE A 346 6.10 -5.70 13.38
C ILE A 346 6.42 -4.34 13.99
N LYS A 347 7.51 -3.76 13.54
CA LYS A 347 7.85 -2.36 13.84
C LYS A 347 7.40 -1.49 12.68
N ILE A 348 6.60 -0.47 12.99
CA ILE A 348 6.00 0.43 12.01
C ILE A 348 6.02 1.86 12.55
N LYS A 349 6.59 2.79 11.78
CA LYS A 349 6.78 4.18 12.22
C LYS A 349 5.96 5.17 11.42
N ASN A 350 5.66 4.82 10.18
CA ASN A 350 4.97 5.75 9.29
C ASN A 350 3.50 5.89 9.70
N PRO A 351 2.98 7.12 9.75
CA PRO A 351 1.56 7.34 9.94
C PRO A 351 0.76 6.83 8.73
N VAL A 352 -0.54 6.74 8.90
CA VAL A 352 -1.47 6.53 7.77
C VAL A 352 -1.41 7.73 6.84
N SER A 353 -1.25 7.49 5.55
CA SER A 353 -1.10 8.54 4.53
C SER A 353 -2.06 8.42 3.35
N ASP A 354 -2.92 7.39 3.35
CA ASP A 354 -3.91 7.20 2.29
C ASP A 354 -4.83 8.42 2.16
N LYS A 355 -4.97 8.90 0.93
CA LYS A 355 -5.88 10.00 0.59
C LYS A 355 -7.18 9.50 -0.04
N GLN A 356 -7.11 8.38 -0.75
CA GLN A 356 -8.23 7.80 -1.49
C GLN A 356 -8.46 6.33 -1.13
N THR A 357 -9.71 5.93 -1.13
CA THR A 357 -10.14 4.53 -1.03
C THR A 357 -10.59 4.04 -2.41
N TRP A 358 -10.08 2.89 -2.81
CA TRP A 358 -10.36 2.27 -4.11
C TRP A 358 -11.13 0.96 -3.90
N VAL A 359 -12.32 0.88 -4.48
CA VAL A 359 -13.18 -0.29 -4.36
C VAL A 359 -13.37 -0.92 -5.74
N LYS A 360 -12.81 -2.11 -5.92
CA LYS A 360 -12.96 -2.89 -7.16
C LYS A 360 -14.40 -3.42 -7.26
N ILE A 361 -15.05 -3.10 -8.37
CA ILE A 361 -16.34 -3.69 -8.75
C ILE A 361 -16.16 -4.47 -10.06
N ASP A 362 -17.16 -5.27 -10.44
CA ASP A 362 -17.07 -6.02 -11.70
C ASP A 362 -17.00 -5.08 -12.90
N GLY A 363 -15.92 -5.18 -13.67
CA GLY A 363 -15.67 -4.32 -14.83
C GLY A 363 -15.31 -2.87 -14.53
N GLY A 364 -15.20 -2.45 -13.25
CA GLY A 364 -14.95 -1.06 -12.88
C GLY A 364 -14.18 -0.85 -11.58
N LEU A 365 -14.01 0.41 -11.25
CA LEU A 365 -13.39 0.87 -10.02
C LEU A 365 -14.15 2.09 -9.48
N LEU A 366 -14.48 2.08 -8.21
CA LEU A 366 -14.97 3.24 -7.50
C LEU A 366 -13.81 3.87 -6.73
N VAL A 367 -13.69 5.18 -6.81
CA VAL A 367 -12.66 5.95 -6.09
C VAL A 367 -13.35 7.05 -5.30
N GLN A 368 -12.96 7.21 -4.06
CA GLN A 368 -13.43 8.27 -3.17
C GLN A 368 -12.30 8.71 -2.25
N ASP A 369 -12.46 9.88 -1.63
CA ASP A 369 -11.55 10.30 -0.58
C ASP A 369 -11.66 9.39 0.63
N CYS A 370 -10.54 9.23 1.36
CA CYS A 370 -10.59 8.58 2.67
C CYS A 370 -11.40 9.42 3.66
N ASP A 371 -12.15 8.75 4.51
CA ASP A 371 -12.84 9.38 5.64
C ASP A 371 -11.84 9.77 6.73
N ASN A 372 -11.21 10.94 6.57
CA ASN A 372 -10.15 11.43 7.45
C ASN A 372 -10.59 12.63 8.31
N GLN A 373 -11.90 12.92 8.37
CA GLN A 373 -12.42 14.09 9.05
C GLN A 373 -13.36 13.69 10.19
N PHE A 374 -13.46 14.56 11.17
CA PHE A 374 -14.52 14.59 12.18
C PHE A 374 -15.14 15.98 12.21
N SER A 375 -16.43 16.04 12.55
CA SER A 375 -17.11 17.33 12.67
C SER A 375 -16.50 18.18 13.77
N GLU A 376 -16.24 19.44 13.47
CA GLU A 376 -15.85 20.46 14.46
C GLU A 376 -17.06 20.99 15.25
N GLU A 377 -18.26 20.95 14.64
CA GLU A 377 -19.51 21.40 15.24
C GLU A 377 -20.33 20.24 15.80
N ILE A 378 -20.10 19.88 17.06
CA ILE A 378 -20.88 18.86 17.76
C ILE A 378 -21.92 19.54 18.67
N LYS A 379 -23.20 19.31 18.39
CA LYS A 379 -24.34 19.97 19.08
C LYS A 379 -24.98 19.04 20.10
N ALA A 380 -25.13 19.50 21.32
CA ALA A 380 -26.00 18.84 22.29
C ALA A 380 -27.45 19.28 22.02
N VAL A 381 -28.32 18.32 21.70
CA VAL A 381 -29.68 18.56 21.21
C VAL A 381 -30.77 18.24 22.23
N THR A 382 -30.38 17.68 23.38
CA THR A 382 -31.29 17.30 24.45
C THR A 382 -31.29 18.34 25.57
N GLU A 383 -32.39 18.39 26.36
CA GLU A 383 -32.50 19.25 27.53
C GLU A 383 -31.39 19.00 28.55
N LYS A 384 -31.13 17.70 28.87
CA LYS A 384 -30.01 17.29 29.67
C LYS A 384 -28.72 17.31 28.84
N GLN A 385 -27.75 18.06 29.29
CA GLN A 385 -26.45 18.18 28.65
C GLN A 385 -25.51 17.09 29.14
N PRO A 386 -24.58 16.54 28.28
CA PRO A 386 -23.56 15.62 28.73
C PRO A 386 -22.53 16.31 29.63
N THR A 387 -22.01 15.61 30.63
CA THR A 387 -20.85 16.08 31.38
C THR A 387 -19.59 16.10 30.50
N GLU A 388 -18.52 16.75 30.96
CA GLU A 388 -17.24 16.77 30.22
C GLU A 388 -16.65 15.38 30.10
N GLU A 389 -16.83 14.52 31.11
CA GLU A 389 -16.39 13.12 31.07
C GLU A 389 -17.20 12.33 30.04
N GLN A 390 -18.52 12.49 30.02
CA GLN A 390 -19.39 11.87 29.02
C GLN A 390 -19.06 12.37 27.62
N ARG A 391 -18.78 13.66 27.45
CA ARG A 391 -18.39 14.23 26.15
C ARG A 391 -17.09 13.60 25.65
N LYS A 392 -16.05 13.50 26.48
CA LYS A 392 -14.80 12.81 26.13
C LYS A 392 -15.04 11.35 25.78
N ALA A 393 -15.85 10.66 26.56
CA ALA A 393 -16.20 9.27 26.31
C ALA A 393 -16.93 9.06 24.97
N LEU A 394 -17.87 9.94 24.64
CA LEU A 394 -18.60 9.92 23.37
C LEU A 394 -17.66 10.13 22.18
N LEU A 395 -16.71 11.07 22.29
CA LEU A 395 -15.73 11.34 21.25
C LEU A 395 -14.74 10.18 21.07
N PHE A 396 -14.34 9.51 22.15
CA PHE A 396 -13.55 8.28 22.04
C PHE A 396 -14.32 7.20 21.27
N ALA A 397 -15.58 6.94 21.64
CA ALA A 397 -16.38 5.93 20.98
C ALA A 397 -16.68 6.27 19.50
N GLN A 398 -16.84 7.56 19.17
CA GLN A 398 -17.01 8.03 17.78
C GLN A 398 -15.77 7.71 16.92
N ARG A 399 -14.56 7.90 17.45
CA ARG A 399 -13.33 7.55 16.73
C ARG A 399 -13.24 6.05 16.45
N VAL A 400 -13.74 5.22 17.35
CA VAL A 400 -13.72 3.76 17.17
C VAL A 400 -14.80 3.31 16.19
N VAL A 401 -16.04 3.83 16.30
CA VAL A 401 -17.15 3.37 15.46
C VAL A 401 -16.94 3.61 13.97
N LYS A 402 -16.19 4.63 13.59
CA LYS A 402 -15.74 4.91 12.22
C LYS A 402 -15.05 3.72 11.54
N TYR A 403 -14.39 2.86 12.30
CA TYR A 403 -13.66 1.68 11.80
C TYR A 403 -14.42 0.37 11.93
N VAL A 404 -15.70 0.44 12.22
CA VAL A 404 -16.58 -0.73 12.33
C VAL A 404 -17.52 -0.77 11.13
N LYS A 405 -17.67 -1.94 10.51
CA LYS A 405 -18.55 -2.09 9.33
C LYS A 405 -20.01 -1.73 9.66
N SER A 406 -20.62 -0.93 8.80
CA SER A 406 -22.00 -0.46 8.93
C SER A 406 -23.04 -1.59 8.82
N ASN A 407 -24.20 -1.51 9.49
CA ASN A 407 -24.50 -0.57 10.58
C ASN A 407 -23.63 -0.88 11.79
N ALA A 408 -23.05 0.19 12.39
CA ALA A 408 -22.10 0.05 13.47
C ALA A 408 -22.50 0.83 14.73
N ILE A 409 -22.29 0.18 15.88
CA ILE A 409 -22.46 0.75 17.22
C ILE A 409 -21.24 0.39 18.06
N VAL A 410 -20.74 1.34 18.81
CA VAL A 410 -19.72 1.15 19.84
C VAL A 410 -20.23 1.62 21.19
N VAL A 411 -20.12 0.77 22.21
CA VAL A 411 -20.43 1.08 23.61
C VAL A 411 -19.12 1.13 24.40
N SER A 412 -18.94 2.20 25.17
CA SER A 412 -17.69 2.56 25.83
C SER A 412 -17.91 3.07 27.25
N ASN A 413 -16.88 2.90 28.09
CA ASN A 413 -16.75 3.59 29.39
C ASN A 413 -15.88 4.86 29.33
N GLY A 414 -15.50 5.30 28.12
CA GLY A 414 -14.67 6.48 27.90
C GLY A 414 -13.19 6.20 27.61
N THR A 415 -12.68 5.03 28.00
CA THR A 415 -11.29 4.61 27.74
C THR A 415 -11.18 3.23 27.09
N GLN A 416 -12.29 2.49 27.01
CA GLN A 416 -12.37 1.15 26.45
C GLN A 416 -13.64 1.02 25.60
N ALA A 417 -13.53 0.40 24.43
CA ALA A 417 -14.65 0.00 23.59
C ALA A 417 -15.11 -1.40 24.03
N LEU A 418 -16.01 -1.43 24.99
CA LEU A 418 -16.44 -2.65 25.70
C LEU A 418 -17.44 -3.50 24.92
N GLY A 419 -18.20 -2.87 24.00
CA GLY A 419 -19.13 -3.56 23.13
C GLY A 419 -19.08 -2.97 21.72
N ILE A 420 -18.87 -3.83 20.73
CA ILE A 420 -18.81 -3.47 19.31
C ILE A 420 -19.83 -4.34 18.57
N GLY A 421 -20.80 -3.70 17.94
CA GLY A 421 -21.77 -4.31 17.03
C GLY A 421 -21.58 -3.73 15.64
N GLY A 422 -21.30 -4.57 14.64
CA GLY A 422 -21.03 -4.09 13.28
C GLY A 422 -21.49 -5.06 12.21
N GLY A 423 -21.57 -4.57 10.96
CA GLY A 423 -21.97 -5.35 9.81
C GLY A 423 -23.44 -5.80 9.83
N GLN A 424 -24.28 -5.11 10.59
CA GLN A 424 -25.68 -5.46 10.74
C GLN A 424 -26.56 -4.74 9.71
N VAL A 425 -27.52 -5.46 9.14
CA VAL A 425 -28.47 -4.87 8.19
C VAL A 425 -29.51 -3.99 8.89
N ASN A 426 -29.63 -4.07 10.19
CA ASN A 426 -30.53 -3.28 11.00
C ASN A 426 -29.78 -2.65 12.18
N ARG A 427 -30.00 -1.35 12.41
CA ARG A 427 -29.31 -0.57 13.46
C ARG A 427 -29.60 -1.09 14.86
N ILE A 428 -30.86 -1.45 15.13
CA ILE A 428 -31.21 -1.96 16.46
C ILE A 428 -30.47 -3.27 16.80
N TRP A 429 -30.20 -4.14 15.84
CA TRP A 429 -29.43 -5.37 16.07
C TRP A 429 -27.96 -5.06 16.41
N ALA A 430 -27.35 -4.10 15.72
CA ALA A 430 -26.01 -3.64 16.08
C ALA A 430 -25.98 -3.07 17.50
N THR A 431 -27.04 -2.32 17.89
CA THR A 431 -27.21 -1.76 19.22
C THR A 431 -27.32 -2.85 20.28
N GLN A 432 -28.22 -3.80 20.09
CA GLN A 432 -28.41 -4.93 21.00
C GLN A 432 -27.11 -5.69 21.22
N GLN A 433 -26.43 -6.05 20.14
CA GLN A 433 -25.17 -6.78 20.21
C GLN A 433 -24.08 -6.00 20.98
N ALA A 434 -23.93 -4.70 20.72
CA ALA A 434 -22.92 -3.90 21.39
C ALA A 434 -23.23 -3.67 22.88
N VAL A 435 -24.49 -3.35 23.19
CA VAL A 435 -24.93 -3.05 24.56
C VAL A 435 -24.87 -4.30 25.45
N GLU A 436 -25.40 -5.43 24.98
CA GLU A 436 -25.38 -6.69 25.74
C GLU A 436 -23.96 -7.10 26.08
N ARG A 437 -23.04 -7.10 25.10
CA ARG A 437 -21.63 -7.42 25.33
C ARG A 437 -20.94 -6.48 26.32
N ALA A 438 -21.22 -5.19 26.24
CA ALA A 438 -20.63 -4.21 27.17
C ALA A 438 -21.14 -4.42 28.60
N LYS A 439 -22.44 -4.68 28.76
CA LYS A 439 -23.06 -4.90 30.07
C LYS A 439 -22.60 -6.20 30.78
N GLU A 440 -22.30 -7.23 30.03
CA GLU A 440 -21.70 -8.46 30.56
C GLU A 440 -20.33 -8.22 31.23
N LYS A 441 -19.58 -7.22 30.73
CA LYS A 441 -18.20 -6.98 31.14
C LYS A 441 -18.02 -5.84 32.12
N PHE A 442 -18.97 -4.91 32.16
CA PHE A 442 -18.80 -3.66 32.91
C PHE A 442 -20.10 -3.18 33.56
N GLY A 443 -20.06 -3.04 34.88
CA GLY A 443 -21.21 -2.62 35.68
C GLY A 443 -21.32 -1.09 35.88
N GLY A 444 -20.39 -0.30 35.32
CA GLY A 444 -20.35 1.14 35.49
C GLY A 444 -21.13 1.91 34.42
N GLU A 445 -20.82 3.21 34.31
CA GLU A 445 -21.44 4.11 33.36
C GLU A 445 -21.00 3.81 31.94
N LEU A 446 -21.95 3.59 31.03
CA LEU A 446 -21.72 3.28 29.62
C LEU A 446 -22.36 4.32 28.71
N ILE A 447 -21.67 4.64 27.64
CA ILE A 447 -22.13 5.56 26.58
C ILE A 447 -22.13 4.84 25.23
N LEU A 448 -22.84 5.38 24.25
CA LEU A 448 -23.02 4.76 22.94
C LEU A 448 -22.70 5.74 21.81
N ALA A 449 -21.94 5.26 20.80
CA ALA A 449 -21.69 5.95 19.53
C ALA A 449 -22.24 5.14 18.35
N SER A 450 -22.81 5.85 17.38
CA SER A 450 -23.34 5.28 16.13
C SER A 450 -22.65 5.89 14.92
N ASP A 451 -22.36 5.06 13.91
CA ASP A 451 -21.76 5.47 12.64
C ASP A 451 -22.69 6.30 11.76
N ALA A 452 -24.03 6.17 11.96
CA ALA A 452 -25.06 6.91 11.22
C ALA A 452 -26.28 7.22 12.10
N PHE A 453 -27.24 7.97 11.53
CA PHE A 453 -28.45 8.41 12.23
C PHE A 453 -29.35 7.25 12.67
N PHE A 454 -30.20 7.51 13.66
CA PHE A 454 -31.26 6.59 14.08
C PHE A 454 -32.49 6.75 13.18
N PRO A 455 -32.90 5.68 12.47
CA PRO A 455 -34.11 5.75 11.63
C PRO A 455 -35.40 5.82 12.45
N PHE A 456 -35.37 5.34 13.71
CA PHE A 456 -36.51 5.25 14.64
C PHE A 456 -36.01 5.49 16.06
N ARG A 457 -36.95 5.81 16.97
CA ARG A 457 -36.69 6.01 18.39
C ARG A 457 -36.30 4.72 19.15
N ASP A 458 -36.51 3.55 18.56
CA ASP A 458 -36.30 2.23 19.15
C ASP A 458 -34.89 2.03 19.73
N VAL A 459 -33.87 2.59 19.08
CA VAL A 459 -32.48 2.57 19.58
C VAL A 459 -32.37 3.34 20.90
N VAL A 460 -33.02 4.52 21.00
CA VAL A 460 -32.97 5.36 22.21
C VAL A 460 -33.74 4.67 23.35
N ASP A 461 -34.92 4.13 23.04
CA ASP A 461 -35.74 3.43 24.03
C ASP A 461 -35.00 2.19 24.59
N PHE A 462 -34.33 1.41 23.71
CA PHE A 462 -33.50 0.30 24.13
C PHE A 462 -32.29 0.75 24.97
N CYS A 463 -31.63 1.85 24.58
CA CYS A 463 -30.54 2.43 25.36
C CYS A 463 -31.00 2.83 26.78
N ALA A 464 -32.20 3.39 26.92
CA ALA A 464 -32.80 3.73 28.20
C ALA A 464 -33.09 2.48 29.06
N GLU A 465 -33.70 1.47 28.45
CA GLU A 465 -33.93 0.16 29.12
C GLU A 465 -32.64 -0.44 29.67
N LYS A 466 -31.56 -0.31 28.92
CA LYS A 466 -30.24 -0.86 29.27
C LYS A 466 -29.32 0.13 30.00
N ASP A 467 -29.87 1.22 30.52
CA ASP A 467 -29.16 2.21 31.35
C ASP A 467 -27.88 2.77 30.65
N ILE A 468 -27.96 3.08 29.36
CA ILE A 468 -26.93 3.84 28.61
C ILE A 468 -27.07 5.31 29.00
N LYS A 469 -25.96 5.97 29.37
CA LYS A 469 -25.98 7.27 30.03
C LYS A 469 -25.87 8.46 29.07
N ALA A 470 -25.33 8.26 27.85
CA ALA A 470 -25.23 9.29 26.83
C ALA A 470 -25.09 8.67 25.43
N ILE A 471 -25.47 9.42 24.40
CA ILE A 471 -25.47 8.96 23.01
C ILE A 471 -24.81 10.01 22.12
N ILE A 472 -24.02 9.57 21.11
CA ILE A 472 -23.54 10.37 20.01
C ILE A 472 -23.90 9.71 18.68
N GLN A 473 -24.46 10.49 17.76
CA GLN A 473 -24.82 10.05 16.42
C GLN A 473 -24.81 11.24 15.44
N PRO A 474 -24.75 11.03 14.12
CA PRO A 474 -24.68 12.15 13.18
C PRO A 474 -25.95 12.99 13.05
N GLY A 475 -27.13 12.44 13.26
CA GLY A 475 -28.37 13.06 12.86
C GLY A 475 -28.58 13.01 11.33
N GLY A 476 -29.58 13.72 10.85
CA GLY A 476 -29.94 13.80 9.42
C GLY A 476 -31.08 12.88 9.01
N SER A 477 -31.76 12.24 9.97
CA SER A 477 -33.03 11.52 9.73
C SER A 477 -34.20 12.48 9.70
N ILE A 478 -35.18 12.20 8.88
CA ILE A 478 -36.51 12.88 8.93
C ILE A 478 -37.14 12.71 10.32
N LYS A 479 -36.76 11.66 11.05
CA LYS A 479 -37.25 11.31 12.38
C LYS A 479 -36.30 11.66 13.53
N ASP A 480 -35.33 12.54 13.31
CA ASP A 480 -34.40 12.94 14.37
C ASP A 480 -35.16 13.50 15.60
N GLU A 481 -36.25 14.26 15.37
CA GLU A 481 -37.09 14.82 16.43
C GLU A 481 -37.71 13.72 17.32
N GLU A 482 -38.16 12.59 16.75
CA GLU A 482 -38.67 11.45 17.52
C GLU A 482 -37.58 10.85 18.45
N SER A 483 -36.33 10.75 17.96
CA SER A 483 -35.20 10.28 18.74
C SER A 483 -34.77 11.25 19.83
N ILE A 484 -34.77 12.55 19.54
CA ILE A 484 -34.45 13.60 20.51
C ILE A 484 -35.51 13.68 21.62
N GLN A 485 -36.79 13.59 21.29
CA GLN A 485 -37.87 13.54 22.26
C GLN A 485 -37.81 12.31 23.15
N ALA A 486 -37.48 11.13 22.56
CA ALA A 486 -37.25 9.90 23.34
C ALA A 486 -36.07 10.08 24.31
N ALA A 487 -34.97 10.66 23.87
CA ALA A 487 -33.81 10.95 24.71
C ALA A 487 -34.15 11.90 25.86
N ASN A 488 -34.96 12.96 25.61
CA ASN A 488 -35.44 13.87 26.62
C ASN A 488 -36.36 13.16 27.62
N GLN A 489 -37.31 12.35 27.16
CA GLN A 489 -38.20 11.55 28.01
C GLN A 489 -37.44 10.64 28.97
N HIS A 490 -36.34 10.06 28.51
CA HIS A 490 -35.50 9.17 29.30
C HIS A 490 -34.36 9.89 30.04
N GLY A 491 -34.20 11.20 29.86
CA GLY A 491 -33.12 12.00 30.46
C GLY A 491 -31.71 11.57 29.99
N ILE A 492 -31.57 11.11 28.74
CA ILE A 492 -30.31 10.71 28.12
C ILE A 492 -29.76 11.89 27.31
N PRO A 493 -28.58 12.43 27.64
CA PRO A 493 -27.93 13.45 26.81
C PRO A 493 -27.58 12.88 25.43
N MET A 494 -27.86 13.65 24.36
CA MET A 494 -27.55 13.28 22.98
C MET A 494 -26.75 14.36 22.27
N LEU A 495 -25.67 13.94 21.63
CA LEU A 495 -24.86 14.77 20.74
C LEU A 495 -25.14 14.42 19.28
N LEU A 496 -25.27 15.44 18.43
CA LEU A 496 -25.30 15.30 16.97
C LEU A 496 -24.02 15.88 16.37
N THR A 497 -23.40 15.10 15.47
CA THR A 497 -22.16 15.49 14.80
C THR A 497 -22.37 16.09 13.42
N GLY A 498 -23.51 15.86 12.79
CA GLY A 498 -23.76 16.25 11.40
C GLY A 498 -22.96 15.48 10.35
N MET A 499 -22.11 14.52 10.79
CA MET A 499 -21.21 13.76 9.91
C MET A 499 -21.30 12.26 10.21
N ARG A 500 -21.69 11.48 9.21
CA ARG A 500 -21.74 10.01 9.29
C ARG A 500 -20.42 9.38 8.84
N HIS A 501 -20.13 8.18 9.32
CA HIS A 501 -18.91 7.43 9.04
C HIS A 501 -19.25 6.01 8.56
N PHE A 502 -19.87 5.87 7.38
CA PHE A 502 -20.15 4.55 6.81
C PHE A 502 -18.88 3.85 6.33
N LEU A 503 -18.76 2.56 6.70
CA LEU A 503 -17.73 1.66 6.23
C LEU A 503 -18.39 0.35 5.73
N HIS A 504 -18.19 -0.02 4.47
CA HIS A 504 -18.75 -1.22 3.85
C HIS A 504 -17.69 -2.25 3.47
#